data_9ae157ddc1b1d0e1be2d478706f4fabf
#
_entry.id   9ae157ddc1b1d0e1be2d478706f4fabf
#
_cell.length_a   1.000
_cell.length_b   1.000
_cell.length_c   1.000
_cell.angle_alpha   90.00
_cell.angle_beta   90.00
_cell.angle_gamma   90.00
#
_symmetry.space_group_name_H-M   'P 1'
#
loop_
_entity.id
_entity.type
_entity.pdbx_description
1 polymer ?
#
loop_
_entity_poly.entity_id
_entity_poly.type
_entity_poly.pdbx_seq_one_letter_code
_entity_poly.pdbx_strand_id
1 'polypeptide(L)'
;MSYANIVVPSHGLVTERRAFLSGLGKATLSASAVALIVGCESFAQGKSDMAADVAILNVALGLEHEGITAYQLGAESGLLQKPILDVAVMFKGHHEGHREVLMSAIRQMGGTPVAPKTKAEYAKDLKADTLKNQTDVLRLAQRLELGAVNAYLGVMPSFGERALAQVAGRLVADETMHWTVLTSTLGQPLPGKSLTFGA
;
A
#
# COMPACT_ATOMS: atom_id res chain seq x y z
N MET A 1 -35.43 2.44 -7.84
CA MET A 1 -34.36 3.16 -7.11
C MET A 1 -33.41 3.71 -8.13
N SER A 2 -33.35 5.04 -8.28
CA SER A 2 -32.60 5.72 -9.34
C SER A 2 -31.14 5.84 -8.88
N TYR A 3 -30.20 5.27 -9.65
CA TYR A 3 -28.77 5.51 -9.43
C TYR A 3 -28.46 6.92 -9.93
N ALA A 4 -28.10 7.80 -9.00
CA ALA A 4 -27.62 9.13 -9.35
C ALA A 4 -26.33 8.98 -10.14
N ASN A 5 -26.27 9.61 -11.34
CA ASN A 5 -25.07 9.71 -12.15
C ASN A 5 -24.02 10.51 -11.38
N ILE A 6 -22.97 9.84 -10.92
CA ILE A 6 -21.79 10.49 -10.38
C ILE A 6 -21.02 11.06 -11.59
N VAL A 7 -21.22 12.33 -11.86
CA VAL A 7 -20.41 13.07 -12.84
C VAL A 7 -19.10 13.45 -12.15
N VAL A 8 -18.01 12.79 -12.51
CA VAL A 8 -16.67 13.16 -12.08
C VAL A 8 -16.16 14.29 -12.99
N PRO A 9 -15.86 15.49 -12.48
CA PRO A 9 -15.37 16.60 -13.32
C PRO A 9 -13.96 16.26 -13.84
N SER A 10 -13.74 16.39 -15.13
CA SER A 10 -12.49 16.06 -15.82
C SER A 10 -11.31 17.02 -15.58
N HIS A 11 -11.45 18.05 -14.75
CA HIS A 11 -10.44 19.09 -14.57
C HIS A 11 -9.61 18.99 -13.27
N GLY A 12 -9.82 17.96 -12.42
CA GLY A 12 -9.15 17.81 -11.12
C GLY A 12 -7.93 16.88 -11.09
N LEU A 13 -7.77 16.00 -12.06
CA LEU A 13 -6.86 14.84 -11.98
C LEU A 13 -5.36 15.19 -11.84
N VAL A 14 -4.92 16.32 -12.37
CA VAL A 14 -3.50 16.74 -12.27
C VAL A 14 -3.16 17.29 -10.88
N THR A 15 -4.13 17.92 -10.22
CA THR A 15 -3.94 18.50 -8.88
C THR A 15 -3.94 17.41 -7.82
N GLU A 16 -4.72 16.34 -8.00
CA GLU A 16 -4.81 15.23 -7.06
C GLU A 16 -3.56 14.34 -7.06
N ARG A 17 -2.92 14.13 -8.21
CA ARG A 17 -1.61 13.46 -8.31
C ARG A 17 -0.54 14.14 -7.44
N ARG A 18 -0.54 15.47 -7.38
CA ARG A 18 0.38 16.24 -6.53
C ARG A 18 0.01 16.17 -5.06
N ALA A 19 -1.27 16.19 -4.71
CA ALA A 19 -1.76 16.10 -3.34
C ALA A 19 -1.48 14.73 -2.73
N PHE A 20 -1.65 13.64 -3.50
CA PHE A 20 -1.31 12.28 -3.06
C PHE A 20 0.17 12.16 -2.70
N LEU A 21 1.05 12.65 -3.58
CA LEU A 21 2.50 12.59 -3.36
C LEU A 21 2.95 13.45 -2.17
N SER A 22 2.27 14.56 -1.86
CA SER A 22 2.54 15.39 -0.68
C SER A 22 1.96 14.82 0.62
N GLY A 23 0.90 14.01 0.55
CA GLY A 23 0.27 13.35 1.70
C GLY A 23 1.04 12.12 2.22
N LEU A 24 1.76 11.42 1.35
CA LEU A 24 2.64 10.29 1.70
C LEU A 24 3.79 10.67 2.64
N GLY A 25 4.17 11.94 2.71
CA GLY A 25 5.22 12.44 3.61
C GLY A 25 4.90 12.36 5.12
N LYS A 26 3.71 11.90 5.51
CA LYS A 26 3.33 11.71 6.92
C LYS A 26 3.21 10.24 7.36
N ALA A 27 3.16 9.31 6.43
CA ALA A 27 3.40 7.90 6.70
C ALA A 27 4.88 7.65 6.45
N THR A 28 5.61 7.04 7.34
CA THR A 28 7.08 6.85 7.37
C THR A 28 7.67 6.15 6.12
N LEU A 29 7.35 6.66 4.94
CA LEU A 29 8.08 6.37 3.71
C LEU A 29 9.36 7.19 3.75
N SER A 30 10.50 6.55 3.71
CA SER A 30 11.79 7.24 3.67
C SER A 30 11.81 8.25 2.51
N ALA A 31 12.31 9.46 2.77
CA ALA A 31 12.39 10.58 1.83
C ALA A 31 13.04 10.25 0.47
N SER A 32 13.68 9.10 0.34
CA SER A 32 14.33 8.62 -0.89
C SER A 32 13.38 8.18 -2.00
N ALA A 33 12.16 7.75 -1.69
CA ALA A 33 11.19 7.33 -2.71
C ALA A 33 10.48 8.51 -3.38
N VAL A 34 10.39 9.66 -2.70
CA VAL A 34 9.68 10.85 -3.18
C VAL A 34 10.53 11.72 -4.12
N ALA A 35 11.86 11.67 -4.02
CA ALA A 35 12.75 12.53 -4.80
C ALA A 35 12.85 12.17 -6.29
N LEU A 36 12.44 10.95 -6.71
CA LEU A 36 12.56 10.51 -8.10
C LEU A 36 11.43 11.02 -9.02
N ILE A 37 10.40 11.67 -8.49
CA ILE A 37 9.19 12.04 -9.25
C ILE A 37 9.22 13.50 -9.75
N VAL A 38 10.18 14.33 -9.33
CA VAL A 38 10.16 15.80 -9.56
C VAL A 38 10.90 16.28 -10.82
N GLY A 39 11.44 15.41 -11.64
CA GLY A 39 12.21 15.87 -12.79
C GLY A 39 11.90 15.13 -14.07
N CYS A 40 10.93 15.61 -14.86
CA CYS A 40 10.97 15.59 -16.33
C CYS A 40 9.73 16.26 -16.91
N GLU A 41 9.86 17.46 -17.36
CA GLU A 41 8.93 18.07 -18.35
C GLU A 41 9.25 17.56 -19.75
N SER A 42 8.18 17.25 -20.51
CA SER A 42 8.15 17.08 -21.97
C SER A 42 8.44 15.70 -22.54
N PHE A 43 7.43 14.83 -22.53
CA PHE A 43 7.30 13.74 -23.52
C PHE A 43 5.82 13.51 -23.88
N ALA A 44 5.58 12.97 -25.12
CA ALA A 44 4.25 12.72 -25.67
C ALA A 44 3.31 12.07 -24.65
N GLN A 45 2.06 12.55 -24.57
CA GLN A 45 1.04 12.24 -23.54
C GLN A 45 1.04 10.76 -23.09
N GLY A 46 1.07 9.79 -24.01
CA GLY A 46 1.01 8.37 -23.65
C GLY A 46 2.29 7.78 -23.01
N LYS A 47 3.48 8.35 -23.27
CA LYS A 47 4.72 7.94 -22.58
C LYS A 47 4.84 8.57 -21.19
N SER A 48 4.31 9.76 -21.02
CA SER A 48 4.22 10.45 -19.74
C SER A 48 3.30 9.72 -18.77
N ASP A 49 2.17 9.21 -19.23
CA ASP A 49 1.22 8.47 -18.41
C ASP A 49 1.83 7.11 -17.96
N MET A 50 2.50 6.41 -18.87
CA MET A 50 3.15 5.13 -18.56
C MET A 50 4.30 5.27 -17.53
N ALA A 51 5.11 6.32 -17.65
CA ALA A 51 6.18 6.58 -16.67
C ALA A 51 5.61 6.96 -15.29
N ALA A 52 4.48 7.72 -15.27
CA ALA A 52 3.79 8.05 -14.02
C ALA A 52 3.18 6.79 -13.37
N ASP A 53 2.57 5.92 -14.15
CA ASP A 53 2.02 4.65 -13.66
C ASP A 53 3.12 3.75 -13.08
N VAL A 54 4.27 3.61 -13.76
CA VAL A 54 5.44 2.88 -13.24
C VAL A 54 5.93 3.47 -11.91
N ALA A 55 5.96 4.79 -11.77
CA ALA A 55 6.37 5.43 -10.53
C ALA A 55 5.39 5.11 -9.38
N ILE A 56 4.08 5.17 -9.63
CA ILE A 56 3.05 4.80 -8.66
C ILE A 56 3.18 3.33 -8.26
N LEU A 57 3.34 2.43 -9.22
CA LEU A 57 3.50 1.00 -8.97
C LEU A 57 4.76 0.69 -8.14
N ASN A 58 5.86 1.43 -8.34
CA ASN A 58 7.07 1.27 -7.54
C ASN A 58 6.89 1.76 -6.09
N VAL A 59 6.09 2.80 -5.86
CA VAL A 59 5.72 3.20 -4.49
C VAL A 59 4.89 2.09 -3.83
N ALA A 60 3.89 1.57 -4.52
CA ALA A 60 3.09 0.44 -4.04
C ALA A 60 3.96 -0.79 -3.75
N LEU A 61 4.88 -1.15 -4.64
CA LEU A 61 5.82 -2.25 -4.45
C LEU A 61 6.69 -2.05 -3.20
N GLY A 62 7.08 -0.81 -2.90
CA GLY A 62 7.78 -0.47 -1.65
C GLY A 62 6.96 -0.78 -0.39
N LEU A 63 5.63 -0.55 -0.43
CA LEU A 63 4.73 -0.89 0.67
C LEU A 63 4.60 -2.42 0.83
N GLU A 64 4.52 -3.17 -0.27
CA GLU A 64 4.49 -4.64 -0.20
C GLU A 64 5.78 -5.20 0.41
N HIS A 65 6.93 -4.69 0.04
CA HIS A 65 8.20 -5.10 0.65
C HIS A 65 8.24 -4.81 2.16
N GLU A 66 7.69 -3.67 2.60
CA GLU A 66 7.57 -3.32 4.01
C GLU A 66 6.60 -4.27 4.72
N GLY A 67 5.43 -4.55 4.15
CA GLY A 67 4.43 -5.47 4.67
C GLY A 67 4.99 -6.88 4.84
N ILE A 68 5.61 -7.45 3.79
CA ILE A 68 6.26 -8.77 3.84
C ILE A 68 7.26 -8.83 5.01
N THR A 69 8.09 -7.80 5.14
CA THR A 69 9.12 -7.79 6.19
C THR A 69 8.52 -7.58 7.58
N ALA A 70 7.46 -6.76 7.71
CA ALA A 70 6.75 -6.57 8.97
C ALA A 70 6.14 -7.88 9.47
N TYR A 71 5.46 -8.62 8.60
CA TYR A 71 4.92 -9.94 8.95
C TYR A 71 5.99 -10.97 9.24
N GLN A 72 7.11 -10.92 8.52
CA GLN A 72 8.28 -11.78 8.80
C GLN A 72 8.84 -11.49 10.20
N LEU A 73 9.06 -10.23 10.54
CA LEU A 73 9.55 -9.81 11.87
C LEU A 73 8.57 -10.20 12.98
N GLY A 74 7.28 -10.00 12.74
CA GLY A 74 6.23 -10.43 13.69
C GLY A 74 6.24 -11.94 13.92
N ALA A 75 6.31 -12.72 12.86
CA ALA A 75 6.33 -14.19 12.94
C ALA A 75 7.59 -14.72 13.67
N GLU A 76 8.74 -14.10 13.44
CA GLU A 76 10.01 -14.50 14.05
C GLU A 76 10.19 -13.96 15.49
N SER A 77 9.37 -13.02 15.93
CA SER A 77 9.51 -12.36 17.23
C SER A 77 9.30 -13.28 18.43
N GLY A 78 8.64 -14.41 18.26
CA GLY A 78 8.19 -15.27 19.36
C GLY A 78 7.05 -14.68 20.20
N LEU A 79 6.51 -13.51 19.82
CA LEU A 79 5.46 -12.81 20.58
C LEU A 79 4.04 -13.28 20.21
N LEU A 80 3.87 -13.96 19.07
CA LEU A 80 2.57 -14.36 18.56
C LEU A 80 2.16 -15.75 19.06
N GLN A 81 0.94 -15.89 19.54
CA GLN A 81 0.32 -17.18 19.78
C GLN A 81 0.04 -17.90 18.46
N LYS A 82 0.05 -19.24 18.49
CA LYS A 82 -0.05 -20.05 17.25
C LYS A 82 -1.19 -19.66 16.29
N PRO A 83 -2.44 -19.44 16.72
CA PRO A 83 -3.50 -19.07 15.78
C PRO A 83 -3.22 -17.73 15.10
N ILE A 84 -2.63 -16.78 15.78
CA ILE A 84 -2.29 -15.45 15.24
C ILE A 84 -1.05 -15.54 14.35
N LEU A 85 -0.08 -16.38 14.71
CA LEU A 85 1.07 -16.66 13.88
C LEU A 85 0.65 -17.26 12.53
N ASP A 86 -0.30 -18.19 12.51
CA ASP A 86 -0.79 -18.80 11.27
C ASP A 86 -1.45 -17.75 10.36
N VAL A 87 -2.23 -16.83 10.93
CA VAL A 87 -2.80 -15.68 10.17
C VAL A 87 -1.69 -14.76 9.65
N ALA A 88 -0.70 -14.44 10.46
CA ALA A 88 0.41 -13.59 10.04
C ALA A 88 1.21 -14.20 8.88
N VAL A 89 1.45 -15.51 8.90
CA VAL A 89 2.10 -16.25 7.80
C VAL A 89 1.25 -16.24 6.53
N MET A 90 -0.06 -16.40 6.67
CA MET A 90 -1.01 -16.33 5.54
C MET A 90 -1.00 -14.94 4.90
N PHE A 91 -1.12 -13.87 5.70
CA PHE A 91 -1.10 -12.49 5.19
C PHE A 91 0.23 -12.13 4.54
N LYS A 92 1.36 -12.58 5.12
CA LYS A 92 2.66 -12.47 4.46
C LYS A 92 2.63 -13.08 3.05
N GLY A 93 2.03 -14.26 2.90
CA GLY A 93 1.87 -14.91 1.60
C GLY A 93 1.02 -14.09 0.61
N HIS A 94 -0.02 -13.40 1.08
CA HIS A 94 -0.81 -12.49 0.24
C HIS A 94 0.06 -11.32 -0.26
N HIS A 95 0.80 -10.65 0.61
CA HIS A 95 1.73 -9.57 0.22
C HIS A 95 2.82 -10.06 -0.74
N GLU A 96 3.32 -11.29 -0.60
CA GLU A 96 4.24 -11.89 -1.57
C GLU A 96 3.57 -12.03 -2.95
N GLY A 97 2.32 -12.43 -3.00
CA GLY A 97 1.51 -12.45 -4.23
C GLY A 97 1.30 -11.06 -4.83
N HIS A 98 0.96 -10.07 -4.00
CA HIS A 98 0.81 -8.67 -4.40
C HIS A 98 2.11 -8.13 -5.02
N ARG A 99 3.25 -8.36 -4.36
CA ARG A 99 4.58 -8.03 -4.86
C ARG A 99 4.81 -8.56 -6.28
N GLU A 100 4.54 -9.84 -6.53
CA GLU A 100 4.75 -10.44 -7.85
C GLU A 100 3.86 -9.81 -8.92
N VAL A 101 2.62 -9.50 -8.61
CA VAL A 101 1.70 -8.79 -9.52
C VAL A 101 2.24 -7.40 -9.87
N LEU A 102 2.68 -6.63 -8.89
CA LEU A 102 3.25 -5.29 -9.10
C LEU A 102 4.55 -5.34 -9.89
N MET A 103 5.46 -6.26 -9.55
CA MET A 103 6.72 -6.44 -10.28
C MET A 103 6.48 -6.83 -11.75
N SER A 104 5.50 -7.69 -12.01
CA SER A 104 5.10 -8.07 -13.36
C SER A 104 4.57 -6.87 -14.14
N ALA A 105 3.66 -6.09 -13.56
CA ALA A 105 3.09 -4.90 -14.18
C ALA A 105 4.17 -3.85 -14.51
N ILE A 106 5.08 -3.56 -13.58
CA ILE A 106 6.20 -2.64 -13.78
C ILE A 106 7.07 -3.08 -14.96
N ARG A 107 7.44 -4.38 -15.03
CA ARG A 107 8.26 -4.91 -16.13
C ARG A 107 7.55 -4.86 -17.48
N GLN A 108 6.26 -5.20 -17.51
CA GLN A 108 5.44 -5.14 -18.75
C GLN A 108 5.34 -3.70 -19.29
N MET A 109 5.39 -2.71 -18.41
CA MET A 109 5.43 -1.29 -18.78
C MET A 109 6.85 -0.77 -19.08
N GLY A 110 7.86 -1.64 -19.13
CA GLY A 110 9.25 -1.28 -19.41
C GLY A 110 9.97 -0.60 -18.23
N GLY A 111 9.39 -0.62 -17.04
CA GLY A 111 9.99 -0.09 -15.83
C GLY A 111 10.89 -1.10 -15.11
N THR A 112 11.63 -0.62 -14.14
CA THR A 112 12.46 -1.44 -13.25
C THR A 112 11.81 -1.49 -11.86
N PRO A 113 11.44 -2.69 -11.34
CA PRO A 113 10.93 -2.83 -9.99
C PRO A 113 11.93 -2.37 -8.94
N VAL A 114 11.47 -1.59 -7.96
CA VAL A 114 12.30 -1.17 -6.82
C VAL A 114 12.71 -2.40 -6.01
N ALA A 115 13.99 -2.45 -5.61
CA ALA A 115 14.49 -3.50 -4.73
C ALA A 115 14.04 -3.26 -3.27
N PRO A 116 13.82 -4.32 -2.49
CA PRO A 116 13.56 -4.18 -1.05
C PRO A 116 14.80 -3.63 -0.33
N LYS A 117 14.57 -2.93 0.77
CA LYS A 117 15.59 -2.65 1.76
C LYS A 117 16.01 -3.95 2.47
N THR A 118 17.10 -3.90 3.21
CA THR A 118 17.47 -5.02 4.08
C THR A 118 16.46 -5.19 5.22
N LYS A 119 16.34 -6.41 5.77
CA LYS A 119 15.51 -6.68 6.94
C LYS A 119 15.88 -5.79 8.14
N ALA A 120 17.17 -5.48 8.33
CA ALA A 120 17.64 -4.62 9.40
C ALA A 120 17.16 -3.16 9.25
N GLU A 121 17.16 -2.64 8.02
CA GLU A 121 16.63 -1.31 7.74
C GLU A 121 15.12 -1.24 8.00
N TYR A 122 14.35 -2.23 7.51
CA TYR A 122 12.92 -2.30 7.83
C TYR A 122 12.66 -2.45 9.33
N ALA A 123 13.42 -3.29 10.04
CA ALA A 123 13.27 -3.46 11.49
C ALA A 123 13.47 -2.13 12.23
N LYS A 124 14.43 -1.32 11.79
CA LYS A 124 14.67 0.02 12.34
C LYS A 124 13.53 0.99 12.00
N ASP A 125 13.10 1.04 10.73
CA ASP A 125 12.04 1.94 10.27
C ASP A 125 10.70 1.63 10.97
N LEU A 126 10.39 0.35 11.15
CA LEU A 126 9.20 -0.17 11.84
C LEU A 126 9.31 -0.11 13.38
N LYS A 127 10.49 0.24 13.91
CA LYS A 127 10.79 0.24 15.35
C LYS A 127 10.51 -1.14 15.99
N ALA A 128 10.93 -2.21 15.32
CA ALA A 128 10.64 -3.58 15.73
C ALA A 128 11.17 -3.94 17.13
N ASP A 129 12.21 -3.27 17.59
CA ASP A 129 12.78 -3.39 18.93
C ASP A 129 11.86 -2.88 20.04
N THR A 130 10.86 -2.09 19.71
CA THR A 130 9.86 -1.58 20.66
C THR A 130 8.68 -2.54 20.89
N LEU A 131 8.54 -3.58 20.08
CA LEU A 131 7.47 -4.58 20.20
C LEU A 131 7.74 -5.49 21.39
N LYS A 132 6.80 -5.57 22.34
CA LYS A 132 6.98 -6.30 23.60
C LYS A 132 5.98 -7.44 23.77
N ASN A 133 4.90 -7.45 23.05
CA ASN A 133 3.82 -8.43 23.17
C ASN A 133 3.04 -8.54 21.85
N GLN A 134 2.14 -9.54 21.78
CA GLN A 134 1.29 -9.78 20.63
C GLN A 134 0.46 -8.55 20.20
N THR A 135 -0.04 -7.79 21.17
CA THR A 135 -0.85 -6.60 20.89
C THR A 135 -0.05 -5.54 20.16
N ASP A 136 1.23 -5.36 20.49
CA ASP A 136 2.10 -4.40 19.80
C ASP A 136 2.33 -4.82 18.33
N VAL A 137 2.56 -6.11 18.10
CA VAL A 137 2.71 -6.67 16.74
C VAL A 137 1.43 -6.48 15.93
N LEU A 138 0.28 -6.81 16.50
CA LEU A 138 -1.02 -6.65 15.84
C LEU A 138 -1.34 -5.18 15.51
N ARG A 139 -1.02 -4.25 16.41
CA ARG A 139 -1.20 -2.80 16.16
C ARG A 139 -0.27 -2.27 15.08
N LEU A 140 0.95 -2.77 15.03
CA LEU A 140 1.87 -2.43 13.93
C LEU A 140 1.29 -2.89 12.60
N ALA A 141 0.91 -4.16 12.49
CA ALA A 141 0.31 -4.72 11.29
C ALA A 141 -0.96 -3.94 10.90
N GLN A 142 -1.91 -3.75 11.83
CA GLN A 142 -3.16 -3.00 11.56
C GLN A 142 -2.90 -1.60 10.98
N ARG A 143 -1.88 -0.89 11.49
CA ARG A 143 -1.52 0.44 10.97
C ARG A 143 -0.97 0.36 9.54
N LEU A 144 -0.16 -0.66 9.22
CA LEU A 144 0.40 -0.85 7.89
C LEU A 144 -0.70 -1.19 6.89
N GLU A 145 -1.62 -2.10 7.25
CA GLU A 145 -2.77 -2.44 6.39
C GLU A 145 -3.66 -1.24 6.11
N LEU A 146 -3.98 -0.45 7.13
CA LEU A 146 -4.75 0.79 6.92
C LEU A 146 -4.01 1.77 6.00
N GLY A 147 -2.70 1.86 6.14
CA GLY A 147 -1.84 2.65 5.27
C GLY A 147 -1.91 2.17 3.82
N ALA A 148 -1.84 0.86 3.59
CA ALA A 148 -1.94 0.24 2.27
C ALA A 148 -3.33 0.46 1.64
N VAL A 149 -4.43 0.24 2.39
CA VAL A 149 -5.80 0.52 1.93
C VAL A 149 -5.92 1.95 1.42
N ASN A 150 -5.52 2.94 2.23
CA ASN A 150 -5.63 4.34 1.87
C ASN A 150 -4.70 4.72 0.70
N ALA A 151 -3.50 4.13 0.63
CA ALA A 151 -2.57 4.34 -0.47
C ALA A 151 -3.15 3.83 -1.80
N TYR A 152 -3.65 2.61 -1.86
CA TYR A 152 -4.26 2.06 -3.08
C TYR A 152 -5.51 2.84 -3.50
N LEU A 153 -6.41 3.19 -2.57
CA LEU A 153 -7.59 4.01 -2.88
C LEU A 153 -7.19 5.40 -3.41
N GLY A 154 -6.17 6.02 -2.80
CA GLY A 154 -5.69 7.34 -3.19
C GLY A 154 -5.06 7.39 -4.58
N VAL A 155 -4.36 6.31 -5.02
CA VAL A 155 -3.70 6.29 -6.34
C VAL A 155 -4.64 5.83 -7.46
N MET A 156 -5.72 5.13 -7.14
CA MET A 156 -6.60 4.53 -8.15
C MET A 156 -7.10 5.50 -9.22
N PRO A 157 -7.53 6.75 -8.88
CA PRO A 157 -7.93 7.74 -9.87
C PRO A 157 -6.77 8.27 -10.73
N SER A 158 -5.52 8.04 -10.31
CA SER A 158 -4.33 8.59 -10.96
C SER A 158 -3.73 7.69 -12.04
N PHE A 159 -4.19 6.44 -12.16
CA PHE A 159 -3.70 5.55 -13.20
C PHE A 159 -4.16 6.00 -14.59
N GLY A 160 -3.21 6.05 -15.53
CA GLY A 160 -3.51 6.24 -16.95
C GLY A 160 -4.07 4.96 -17.58
N GLU A 161 -3.55 3.81 -17.17
CA GLU A 161 -4.00 2.50 -17.66
C GLU A 161 -5.12 1.94 -16.75
N ARG A 162 -6.30 1.71 -17.35
CA ARG A 162 -7.48 1.23 -16.59
C ARG A 162 -7.28 -0.12 -15.92
N ALA A 163 -6.48 -1.00 -16.51
CA ALA A 163 -6.20 -2.31 -15.94
C ALA A 163 -5.48 -2.19 -14.59
N LEU A 164 -4.67 -1.15 -14.39
CA LEU A 164 -3.99 -0.91 -13.11
C LEU A 164 -4.98 -0.50 -12.01
N ALA A 165 -6.01 0.27 -12.32
CA ALA A 165 -7.08 0.58 -11.37
C ALA A 165 -7.81 -0.69 -10.92
N GLN A 166 -8.02 -1.66 -11.82
CA GLN A 166 -8.59 -2.96 -11.45
C GLN A 166 -7.65 -3.77 -10.56
N VAL A 167 -6.34 -3.77 -10.84
CA VAL A 167 -5.33 -4.41 -9.99
C VAL A 167 -5.35 -3.78 -8.61
N ALA A 168 -5.27 -2.45 -8.51
CA ALA A 168 -5.33 -1.73 -7.23
C ALA A 168 -6.61 -2.02 -6.46
N GLY A 169 -7.76 -2.14 -7.15
CA GLY A 169 -9.04 -2.51 -6.55
C GLY A 169 -9.04 -3.89 -5.92
N ARG A 170 -8.32 -4.86 -6.50
CA ARG A 170 -8.15 -6.20 -5.91
C ARG A 170 -7.22 -6.16 -4.71
N LEU A 171 -6.11 -5.44 -4.81
CA LEU A 171 -5.16 -5.28 -3.70
C LEU A 171 -5.84 -4.62 -2.50
N VAL A 172 -6.57 -3.52 -2.70
CA VAL A 172 -7.27 -2.84 -1.61
C VAL A 172 -8.34 -3.73 -0.94
N ALA A 173 -8.94 -4.67 -1.68
CA ALA A 173 -9.88 -5.61 -1.09
C ALA A 173 -9.19 -6.56 -0.10
N ASP A 174 -8.02 -7.09 -0.47
CA ASP A 174 -7.21 -7.95 0.39
C ASP A 174 -6.68 -7.18 1.61
N GLU A 175 -6.16 -5.95 1.43
CA GLU A 175 -5.67 -5.13 2.54
C GLU A 175 -6.80 -4.73 3.51
N THR A 176 -8.01 -4.47 3.00
CA THR A 176 -9.18 -4.20 3.84
C THR A 176 -9.58 -5.44 4.64
N MET A 177 -9.51 -6.62 4.04
CA MET A 177 -9.73 -7.89 4.73
C MET A 177 -8.70 -8.10 5.84
N HIS A 178 -7.41 -7.91 5.57
CA HIS A 178 -6.34 -7.99 6.57
C HIS A 178 -6.59 -7.03 7.73
N TRP A 179 -6.82 -5.76 7.43
CA TRP A 179 -7.13 -4.74 8.43
C TRP A 179 -8.35 -5.11 9.28
N THR A 180 -9.41 -5.64 8.66
CA THR A 180 -10.64 -6.03 9.36
C THR A 180 -10.39 -7.17 10.35
N VAL A 181 -9.64 -8.19 9.93
CA VAL A 181 -9.25 -9.32 10.80
C VAL A 181 -8.41 -8.85 11.98
N LEU A 182 -7.40 -7.99 11.73
CA LEU A 182 -6.54 -7.44 12.78
C LEU A 182 -7.34 -6.57 13.77
N THR A 183 -8.24 -5.73 13.25
CA THR A 183 -9.12 -4.88 14.07
C THR A 183 -10.00 -5.72 14.98
N SER A 184 -10.63 -6.77 14.46
CA SER A 184 -11.46 -7.71 15.23
C SER A 184 -10.62 -8.48 16.25
N THR A 185 -9.42 -8.92 15.89
CA THR A 185 -8.49 -9.63 16.79
C THR A 185 -8.03 -8.75 17.97
N LEU A 186 -7.90 -7.44 17.73
CA LEU A 186 -7.60 -6.45 18.77
C LEU A 186 -8.81 -6.09 19.63
N GLY A 187 -9.99 -6.65 19.38
CA GLY A 187 -11.23 -6.32 20.10
C GLY A 187 -11.73 -4.89 19.84
N GLN A 188 -11.31 -4.28 18.74
CA GLN A 188 -11.71 -2.94 18.37
C GLN A 188 -12.99 -2.96 17.52
N PRO A 189 -13.86 -1.94 17.64
CA PRO A 189 -15.04 -1.85 16.80
C PRO A 189 -14.67 -1.54 15.35
N LEU A 190 -15.42 -2.11 14.40
CA LEU A 190 -15.35 -1.72 13.01
C LEU A 190 -15.98 -0.32 12.80
N PRO A 191 -15.62 0.39 11.72
CA PRO A 191 -16.20 1.69 11.42
C PRO A 191 -17.73 1.64 11.35
N GLY A 192 -18.40 2.50 12.11
CA GLY A 192 -19.86 2.59 12.12
C GLY A 192 -20.44 3.41 10.96
N LYS A 193 -19.59 4.06 10.17
CA LYS A 193 -19.98 4.85 8.99
C LYS A 193 -19.48 4.18 7.72
N SER A 194 -20.23 4.33 6.63
CA SER A 194 -19.76 3.96 5.29
C SER A 194 -18.70 4.94 4.79
N LEU A 195 -17.93 4.53 3.76
CA LEU A 195 -16.90 5.33 3.10
C LEU A 195 -15.81 5.85 4.07
N THR A 196 -15.38 5.02 5.00
CA THR A 196 -14.39 5.37 6.02
C THR A 196 -12.97 5.41 5.47
N PHE A 197 -12.69 4.60 4.44
CA PHE A 197 -11.36 4.49 3.85
C PHE A 197 -11.19 5.43 2.66
N GLY A 198 -9.95 5.89 2.42
CA GLY A 198 -9.61 6.70 1.25
C GLY A 198 -10.01 8.17 1.35
N ALA A 199 -10.38 8.67 2.54
CA ALA A 199 -10.75 10.07 2.79
C ALA A 199 -9.58 10.91 3.28
#